data_85e4e46ad67b74b4fc97d8dab22f33ba
#
_entry.id   85e4e46ad67b74b4fc97d8dab22f33ba
#
_cell.length_a   1.000
_cell.length_b   1.000
_cell.length_c   1.000
_cell.angle_alpha   90.00
_cell.angle_beta   90.00
_cell.angle_gamma   90.00
#
_symmetry.space_group_name_H-M   'P 1'
#
loop_
_entity.id
_entity.type
_entity.pdbx_description
1 polymer ?
#
loop_
_entity_poly.entity_id
_entity_poly.type
_entity_poly.pdbx_seq_one_letter_code
_entity_poly.pdbx_strand_id
1 'polypeptide(L)'
;MKKNNYQLTMYACFIGYIVQAIVNNFLPLLFVTFQKTYSIPLTQITLLITLNFGIQLVIDMLSAGFVDKIGYRASAIIAHVCSAAGLVLLTVLPGAFPDPFAGILIAVFIYAIGGGLIEVLISPILEACPTDNKEKAMSLLHSFYCWGHVGVVLISTLFFLSLIHI
;
A
#
# COMPACT_ATOMS: atom_id res chain seq x y z
N MET A 1 -16.60 0.60 33.19
CA MET A 1 -15.85 1.23 32.11
C MET A 1 -15.07 0.14 31.37
N LYS A 2 -15.36 -0.12 30.07
CA LYS A 2 -14.55 -1.02 29.25
C LYS A 2 -13.16 -0.36 29.10
N LYS A 3 -12.12 -1.03 29.61
CA LYS A 3 -10.73 -0.64 29.40
C LYS A 3 -10.50 -0.68 27.89
N ASN A 4 -10.45 0.47 27.21
CA ASN A 4 -10.18 0.53 25.78
C ASN A 4 -8.81 -0.11 25.55
N ASN A 5 -8.80 -1.16 24.76
CA ASN A 5 -7.57 -1.91 24.52
C ASN A 5 -6.76 -1.23 23.42
N TYR A 6 -6.12 -0.11 23.75
CA TYR A 6 -5.27 0.66 22.83
C TYR A 6 -4.09 -0.15 22.27
N GLN A 7 -3.67 -1.22 22.95
CA GLN A 7 -2.64 -2.10 22.45
C GLN A 7 -3.04 -2.76 21.13
N LEU A 8 -4.30 -3.20 21.00
CA LEU A 8 -4.79 -3.75 19.71
C LEU A 8 -4.78 -2.70 18.61
N THR A 9 -5.11 -1.45 18.92
CA THR A 9 -5.02 -0.35 17.94
C THR A 9 -3.58 -0.12 17.51
N MET A 10 -2.63 -0.12 18.44
CA MET A 10 -1.21 0.02 18.12
C MET A 10 -0.70 -1.13 17.22
N TYR A 11 -1.04 -2.38 17.55
CA TYR A 11 -0.70 -3.52 16.69
C TYR A 11 -1.34 -3.44 15.31
N ALA A 12 -2.58 -2.98 15.22
CA ALA A 12 -3.24 -2.73 13.94
C ALA A 12 -2.50 -1.67 13.11
N CYS A 13 -1.99 -0.61 13.75
CA CYS A 13 -1.16 0.40 13.08
C CYS A 13 0.15 -0.20 12.55
N PHE A 14 0.83 -1.04 13.34
CA PHE A 14 2.07 -1.69 12.90
C PHE A 14 1.83 -2.62 11.70
N ILE A 15 0.75 -3.41 11.73
CA ILE A 15 0.35 -4.26 10.61
C ILE A 15 -0.02 -3.39 9.39
N GLY A 16 -0.73 -2.27 9.60
CA GLY A 16 -1.08 -1.34 8.54
C GLY A 16 0.15 -0.77 7.82
N TYR A 17 1.24 -0.49 8.53
CA TYR A 17 2.49 -0.03 7.91
C TYR A 17 3.23 -1.14 7.14
N ILE A 18 3.10 -2.41 7.56
CA ILE A 18 3.55 -3.55 6.75
C ILE A 18 2.74 -3.60 5.44
N VAL A 19 1.41 -3.45 5.51
CA VAL A 19 0.53 -3.41 4.33
C VAL A 19 0.93 -2.24 3.41
N GLN A 20 1.19 -1.06 3.97
CA GLN A 20 1.64 0.11 3.22
C GLN A 20 2.97 -0.17 2.49
N ALA A 21 3.92 -0.82 3.16
CA ALA A 21 5.19 -1.21 2.54
C ALA A 21 4.98 -2.18 1.36
N ILE A 22 4.06 -3.14 1.49
CA ILE A 22 3.71 -4.07 0.41
C ILE A 22 3.10 -3.30 -0.77
N VAL A 23 2.11 -2.44 -0.51
CA VAL A 23 1.42 -1.64 -1.53
C VAL A 23 2.41 -0.79 -2.33
N ASN A 24 3.34 -0.13 -1.65
CA ASN A 24 4.29 0.77 -2.31
C ASN A 24 5.40 0.05 -3.08
N ASN A 25 5.78 -1.16 -2.64
CA ASN A 25 6.96 -1.84 -3.18
C ASN A 25 6.63 -3.04 -4.08
N PHE A 26 5.38 -3.47 -4.16
CA PHE A 26 5.01 -4.64 -4.96
C PHE A 26 5.06 -4.36 -6.46
N LEU A 27 4.61 -3.19 -6.92
CA LEU A 27 4.60 -2.83 -8.34
C LEU A 27 6.00 -2.88 -8.99
N PRO A 28 7.06 -2.28 -8.41
CA PRO A 28 8.41 -2.37 -8.97
C PRO A 28 8.92 -3.80 -9.16
N LEU A 29 8.53 -4.73 -8.31
CA LEU A 29 8.93 -6.14 -8.40
C LEU A 29 8.32 -6.85 -9.62
N LEU A 30 7.22 -6.33 -10.16
CA LEU A 30 6.54 -6.87 -11.35
C LEU A 30 7.04 -6.29 -12.67
N PHE A 31 7.97 -5.34 -12.66
CA PHE A 31 8.42 -4.64 -13.88
C PHE A 31 8.92 -5.57 -14.97
N VAL A 32 9.78 -6.52 -14.61
CA VAL A 32 10.32 -7.49 -15.56
C VAL A 32 9.20 -8.38 -16.11
N THR A 33 8.24 -8.75 -15.28
CA THR A 33 7.07 -9.53 -15.68
C THR A 33 6.20 -8.75 -16.67
N PHE A 34 5.87 -7.50 -16.39
CA PHE A 34 5.08 -6.66 -17.29
C PHE A 34 5.77 -6.43 -18.64
N GLN A 35 7.07 -6.17 -18.60
CA GLN A 35 7.86 -6.00 -19.81
C GLN A 35 7.89 -7.27 -20.67
N LYS A 36 8.11 -8.44 -20.05
CA LYS A 36 8.21 -9.71 -20.78
C LYS A 36 6.84 -10.24 -21.24
N THR A 37 5.83 -10.17 -20.38
CA THR A 37 4.52 -10.77 -20.64
C THR A 37 3.66 -9.92 -21.57
N TYR A 38 3.69 -8.59 -21.36
CA TYR A 38 2.80 -7.66 -22.07
C TYR A 38 3.55 -6.75 -23.06
N SER A 39 4.88 -6.91 -23.20
CA SER A 39 5.72 -6.07 -24.08
C SER A 39 5.61 -4.57 -23.78
N ILE A 40 5.32 -4.19 -22.52
CA ILE A 40 5.17 -2.82 -22.09
C ILE A 40 6.57 -2.18 -21.99
N PRO A 41 6.82 -1.03 -22.65
CA PRO A 41 8.11 -0.38 -22.60
C PRO A 41 8.43 0.15 -21.20
N LEU A 42 9.69 0.13 -20.81
CA LEU A 42 10.14 0.55 -19.48
C LEU A 42 9.70 1.98 -19.10
N THR A 43 9.62 2.85 -20.08
CA THR A 43 9.13 4.23 -19.91
C THR A 43 7.69 4.29 -19.40
N GLN A 44 6.81 3.43 -19.88
CA GLN A 44 5.44 3.33 -19.40
C GLN A 44 5.38 2.71 -18.00
N ILE A 45 6.24 1.73 -17.73
CA ILE A 45 6.31 1.10 -16.41
C ILE A 45 6.80 2.09 -15.36
N THR A 46 7.82 2.91 -15.67
CA THR A 46 8.29 3.95 -14.74
C THR A 46 7.25 5.06 -14.52
N LEU A 47 6.42 5.36 -15.52
CA LEU A 47 5.30 6.27 -15.37
C LEU A 47 4.30 5.80 -14.31
N LEU A 48 4.07 4.47 -14.18
CA LEU A 48 3.17 3.92 -13.15
C LEU A 48 3.64 4.25 -11.73
N ILE A 49 4.97 4.26 -11.48
CA ILE A 49 5.50 4.66 -10.17
C ILE A 49 5.20 6.13 -9.90
N THR A 50 5.47 6.99 -10.89
CA THR A 50 5.22 8.43 -10.76
C THR A 50 3.73 8.69 -10.50
N LEU A 51 2.84 7.99 -11.21
CA LEU A 51 1.41 8.09 -11.01
C LEU A 51 0.97 7.58 -9.64
N ASN A 52 1.53 6.44 -9.20
CA ASN A 52 1.24 5.91 -7.86
C ASN A 52 1.52 6.94 -6.77
N PHE A 53 2.72 7.49 -6.73
CA PHE A 53 3.08 8.51 -5.73
C PHE A 53 2.35 9.84 -5.95
N GLY A 54 2.09 10.24 -7.20
CA GLY A 54 1.30 11.42 -7.51
C GLY A 54 -0.15 11.32 -7.00
N ILE A 55 -0.78 10.15 -7.17
CA ILE A 55 -2.12 9.88 -6.65
C ILE A 55 -2.11 9.89 -5.12
N GLN A 56 -1.11 9.23 -4.49
CA GLN A 56 -0.97 9.25 -3.02
C GLN A 56 -0.86 10.70 -2.52
N LEU A 57 -0.02 11.53 -3.10
CA LEU A 57 0.12 12.94 -2.73
C LEU A 57 -1.22 13.69 -2.82
N VAL A 58 -2.00 13.48 -3.89
CA VAL A 58 -3.33 14.09 -4.03
C VAL A 58 -4.27 13.61 -2.93
N ILE A 59 -4.27 12.30 -2.65
CA ILE A 59 -5.09 11.72 -1.58
C ILE A 59 -4.68 12.29 -0.21
N ASP A 60 -3.39 12.45 0.06
CA ASP A 60 -2.88 13.05 1.29
C ASP A 60 -3.43 14.48 1.48
N MET A 61 -3.38 15.29 0.43
CA MET A 61 -3.92 16.64 0.48
C MET A 61 -5.45 16.67 0.70
N LEU A 62 -6.17 15.77 0.05
CA LEU A 62 -7.64 15.72 0.15
C LEU A 62 -8.11 15.10 1.46
N SER A 63 -7.32 14.21 2.06
CA SER A 63 -7.68 13.46 3.27
C SER A 63 -7.96 14.38 4.47
N ALA A 64 -7.24 15.48 4.58
CA ALA A 64 -7.47 16.50 5.61
C ALA A 64 -8.91 17.04 5.62
N GLY A 65 -9.59 17.05 4.46
CA GLY A 65 -10.96 17.55 4.34
C GLY A 65 -12.05 16.51 4.59
N PHE A 66 -11.79 15.22 4.34
CA PHE A 66 -12.85 14.22 4.41
C PHE A 66 -12.66 13.18 5.53
N VAL A 67 -11.43 12.89 5.96
CA VAL A 67 -11.17 11.91 7.03
C VAL A 67 -11.86 12.32 8.33
N ASP A 68 -11.81 13.58 8.68
CA ASP A 68 -12.48 14.10 9.88
C ASP A 68 -14.01 13.97 9.80
N LYS A 69 -14.59 14.01 8.60
CA LYS A 69 -16.04 13.89 8.40
C LYS A 69 -16.54 12.45 8.46
N ILE A 70 -15.83 11.51 7.82
CA ILE A 70 -16.23 10.10 7.77
C ILE A 70 -15.65 9.26 8.91
N GLY A 71 -14.63 9.77 9.58
CA GLY A 71 -13.96 9.16 10.71
C GLY A 71 -12.86 8.17 10.33
N TYR A 72 -11.85 8.08 11.19
CA TYR A 72 -10.65 7.25 10.99
C TYR A 72 -10.95 5.77 10.72
N ARG A 73 -11.95 5.20 11.39
CA ARG A 73 -12.30 3.78 11.23
C ARG A 73 -12.83 3.48 9.83
N ALA A 74 -13.76 4.29 9.32
CA ALA A 74 -14.32 4.10 7.98
C ALA A 74 -13.23 4.34 6.91
N SER A 75 -12.43 5.38 7.07
CA SER A 75 -11.29 5.69 6.18
C SER A 75 -10.29 4.55 6.14
N ALA A 76 -9.95 3.94 7.28
CA ALA A 76 -9.04 2.80 7.33
C ALA A 76 -9.61 1.56 6.61
N ILE A 77 -10.91 1.28 6.74
CA ILE A 77 -11.55 0.19 6.01
C ILE A 77 -11.49 0.44 4.50
N ILE A 78 -11.86 1.65 4.06
CA ILE A 78 -11.80 2.05 2.64
C ILE A 78 -10.36 1.89 2.12
N ALA A 79 -9.37 2.37 2.87
CA ALA A 79 -7.97 2.28 2.50
C ALA A 79 -7.53 0.83 2.24
N HIS A 80 -7.82 -0.09 3.16
CA HIS A 80 -7.44 -1.49 3.01
C HIS A 80 -8.23 -2.20 1.90
N VAL A 81 -9.52 -1.89 1.74
CA VAL A 81 -10.34 -2.43 0.64
C VAL A 81 -9.83 -1.98 -0.71
N CYS A 82 -9.51 -0.68 -0.88
CA CYS A 82 -8.93 -0.16 -2.12
C CYS A 82 -7.55 -0.78 -2.40
N SER A 83 -6.68 -0.91 -1.39
CA SER A 83 -5.37 -1.55 -1.54
C SER A 83 -5.50 -3.00 -1.98
N ALA A 84 -6.34 -3.78 -1.30
CA ALA A 84 -6.54 -5.19 -1.64
C ALA A 84 -7.20 -5.35 -3.00
N ALA A 85 -8.26 -4.60 -3.30
CA ALA A 85 -8.94 -4.64 -4.59
C ALA A 85 -8.00 -4.27 -5.73
N GLY A 86 -7.22 -3.19 -5.59
CA GLY A 86 -6.28 -2.76 -6.62
C GLY A 86 -5.16 -3.79 -6.87
N LEU A 87 -4.62 -4.43 -5.84
CA LEU A 87 -3.63 -5.50 -5.99
C LEU A 87 -4.23 -6.75 -6.68
N VAL A 88 -5.47 -7.12 -6.36
CA VAL A 88 -6.18 -8.20 -7.07
C VAL A 88 -6.45 -7.82 -8.53
N LEU A 89 -6.92 -6.61 -8.78
CA LEU A 89 -7.18 -6.12 -10.13
C LEU A 89 -5.91 -6.05 -10.97
N LEU A 90 -4.75 -5.80 -10.37
CA LEU A 90 -3.46 -5.83 -11.05
C LEU A 90 -3.13 -7.20 -11.69
N THR A 91 -3.69 -8.28 -11.15
CA THR A 91 -3.51 -9.62 -11.72
C THR A 91 -4.53 -9.95 -12.82
N VAL A 92 -5.70 -9.33 -12.82
CA VAL A 92 -6.84 -9.68 -13.70
C VAL A 92 -6.97 -8.72 -14.88
N LEU A 93 -6.91 -7.41 -14.62
CA LEU A 93 -7.21 -6.38 -15.62
C LEU A 93 -6.25 -6.36 -16.82
N PRO A 94 -4.94 -6.59 -16.68
CA PRO A 94 -4.04 -6.59 -17.84
C PRO A 94 -4.38 -7.65 -18.88
N GLY A 95 -4.94 -8.77 -18.46
CA GLY A 95 -5.41 -9.83 -19.36
C GLY A 95 -6.83 -9.63 -19.88
N ALA A 96 -7.62 -8.80 -19.22
CA ALA A 96 -9.02 -8.54 -19.59
C ALA A 96 -9.21 -7.36 -20.54
N PHE A 97 -8.23 -6.45 -20.61
CA PHE A 97 -8.29 -5.26 -21.47
C PHE A 97 -7.57 -5.50 -22.81
N PRO A 98 -8.05 -4.89 -23.91
CA PRO A 98 -7.35 -4.93 -25.20
C PRO A 98 -5.94 -4.30 -25.11
N ASP A 99 -5.78 -3.28 -24.28
CA ASP A 99 -4.50 -2.67 -23.92
C ASP A 99 -4.15 -3.06 -22.47
N PRO A 100 -3.17 -3.95 -22.25
CA PRO A 100 -2.75 -4.36 -20.91
C PRO A 100 -2.30 -3.19 -20.03
N PHE A 101 -1.67 -2.16 -20.62
CA PHE A 101 -1.23 -1.00 -19.87
C PHE A 101 -2.39 -0.22 -19.24
N ALA A 102 -3.51 -0.07 -19.96
CA ALA A 102 -4.72 0.55 -19.42
C ALA A 102 -5.27 -0.23 -18.21
N GLY A 103 -5.26 -1.57 -18.28
CA GLY A 103 -5.66 -2.42 -17.15
C GLY A 103 -4.79 -2.23 -15.92
N ILE A 104 -3.46 -2.19 -16.11
CA ILE A 104 -2.50 -1.93 -15.03
C ILE A 104 -2.73 -0.53 -14.45
N LEU A 105 -2.94 0.47 -15.29
CA LEU A 105 -3.16 1.86 -14.86
C LEU A 105 -4.37 1.99 -13.95
N ILE A 106 -5.49 1.34 -14.29
CA ILE A 106 -6.70 1.33 -13.46
C ILE A 106 -6.42 0.66 -12.11
N ALA A 107 -5.74 -0.48 -12.10
CA ALA A 107 -5.39 -1.17 -10.87
C ALA A 107 -4.48 -0.33 -9.98
N VAL A 108 -3.46 0.32 -10.57
CA VAL A 108 -2.56 1.25 -9.87
C VAL A 108 -3.32 2.41 -9.27
N PHE A 109 -4.26 3.00 -10.01
CA PHE A 109 -5.09 4.09 -9.50
C PHE A 109 -5.86 3.69 -8.24
N ILE A 110 -6.46 2.51 -8.25
CA ILE A 110 -7.27 2.02 -7.13
C ILE A 110 -6.40 1.74 -5.90
N TYR A 111 -5.29 1.01 -6.03
CA TYR A 111 -4.46 0.72 -4.86
C TYR A 111 -3.67 1.94 -4.37
N ALA A 112 -3.34 2.89 -5.24
CA ALA A 112 -2.67 4.13 -4.85
C ALA A 112 -3.56 5.01 -3.95
N ILE A 113 -4.88 5.03 -4.20
CA ILE A 113 -5.85 5.66 -3.27
C ILE A 113 -5.77 4.98 -1.90
N GLY A 114 -5.76 3.65 -1.88
CA GLY A 114 -5.64 2.89 -0.64
C GLY A 114 -4.34 3.17 0.09
N GLY A 115 -3.22 3.19 -0.64
CA GLY A 115 -1.89 3.47 -0.11
C GLY A 115 -1.77 4.86 0.52
N GLY A 116 -2.23 5.91 -0.19
CA GLY A 116 -2.24 7.27 0.34
C GLY A 116 -3.08 7.39 1.61
N LEU A 117 -4.28 6.81 1.62
CA LEU A 117 -5.12 6.80 2.83
C LEU A 117 -4.45 6.08 4.02
N ILE A 118 -3.80 4.94 3.81
CA ILE A 118 -3.10 4.24 4.89
C ILE A 118 -2.00 5.13 5.47
N GLU A 119 -1.23 5.77 4.62
CA GLU A 119 -0.11 6.63 5.01
C GLU A 119 -0.56 7.77 5.93
N VAL A 120 -1.60 8.48 5.54
CA VAL A 120 -2.13 9.63 6.30
C VAL A 120 -2.80 9.21 7.61
N LEU A 121 -3.44 8.03 7.65
CA LEU A 121 -4.27 7.64 8.78
C LEU A 121 -3.46 7.05 9.94
N ILE A 122 -2.44 6.25 9.65
CA ILE A 122 -1.84 5.37 10.65
C ILE A 122 -1.05 6.16 11.70
N SER A 123 -0.26 7.15 11.27
CA SER A 123 0.55 7.96 12.18
C SER A 123 -0.30 8.76 13.19
N PRO A 124 -1.34 9.50 12.77
CA PRO A 124 -2.24 10.17 13.71
C PRO A 124 -3.00 9.23 14.64
N ILE A 125 -3.42 8.06 14.14
CA ILE A 125 -4.09 7.06 14.99
C ILE A 125 -3.14 6.57 16.09
N LEU A 126 -1.89 6.26 15.75
CA LEU A 126 -0.90 5.80 16.71
C LEU A 126 -0.57 6.91 17.72
N GLU A 127 -0.42 8.16 17.25
CA GLU A 127 -0.13 9.30 18.10
C GLU A 127 -1.25 9.60 19.09
N ALA A 128 -2.50 9.38 18.70
CA ALA A 128 -3.67 9.52 19.56
C ALA A 128 -3.79 8.41 20.62
N CYS A 129 -3.10 7.28 20.44
CA CYS A 129 -3.11 6.20 21.43
C CYS A 129 -2.37 6.62 22.71
N PRO A 130 -2.96 6.43 23.90
CA PRO A 130 -2.27 6.68 25.16
C PRO A 130 -1.16 5.63 25.35
N THR A 131 0.08 6.08 25.31
CA THR A 131 1.30 5.29 25.55
C THR A 131 2.28 6.10 26.37
N ASP A 132 3.07 5.43 27.20
CA ASP A 132 4.06 6.08 28.07
C ASP A 132 5.24 6.69 27.27
N ASN A 133 5.47 6.19 26.04
CA ASN A 133 6.55 6.66 25.17
C ASN A 133 6.10 6.71 23.71
N LYS A 134 5.58 7.86 23.29
CA LYS A 134 5.10 8.10 21.91
C LYS A 134 6.22 8.03 20.88
N GLU A 135 7.38 8.57 21.19
CA GLU A 135 8.54 8.57 20.30
C GLU A 135 8.99 7.15 19.96
N LYS A 136 9.04 6.28 20.98
CA LYS A 136 9.35 4.86 20.80
C LYS A 136 8.30 4.16 19.93
N ALA A 137 7.01 4.44 20.16
CA ALA A 137 5.93 3.87 19.37
C ALA A 137 6.00 4.30 17.91
N MET A 138 6.28 5.57 17.63
CA MET A 138 6.46 6.10 16.26
C MET A 138 7.70 5.53 15.59
N SER A 139 8.84 5.45 16.29
CA SER A 139 10.06 4.82 15.77
C SER A 139 9.83 3.35 15.41
N LEU A 140 9.10 2.63 16.27
CA LEU A 140 8.75 1.23 16.03
C LEU A 140 7.82 1.10 14.81
N LEU A 141 6.85 2.01 14.63
CA LEU A 141 5.97 2.05 13.47
C LEU A 141 6.76 2.08 12.15
N HIS A 142 7.70 3.02 12.04
CA HIS A 142 8.56 3.11 10.86
C HIS A 142 9.47 1.90 10.67
N SER A 143 9.89 1.26 11.75
CA SER A 143 10.63 0.00 11.69
C SER A 143 9.79 -1.13 11.09
N PHE A 144 8.49 -1.21 11.42
CA PHE A 144 7.57 -2.19 10.80
C PHE A 144 7.37 -1.94 9.30
N TYR A 145 7.38 -0.69 8.84
CA TYR A 145 7.42 -0.38 7.41
C TYR A 145 8.67 -0.97 6.73
N CYS A 146 9.85 -0.74 7.32
CA CYS A 146 11.11 -1.28 6.79
C CYS A 146 11.10 -2.81 6.75
N TRP A 147 10.61 -3.47 7.81
CA TRP A 147 10.47 -4.93 7.84
C TRP A 147 9.48 -5.44 6.79
N GLY A 148 8.36 -4.72 6.58
CA GLY A 148 7.40 -5.02 5.52
C GLY A 148 8.04 -4.92 4.12
N HIS A 149 8.83 -3.89 3.89
CA HIS A 149 9.57 -3.70 2.63
C HIS A 149 10.57 -4.85 2.40
N VAL A 150 11.42 -5.14 3.37
CA VAL A 150 12.37 -6.26 3.27
C VAL A 150 11.64 -7.58 3.04
N GLY A 151 10.54 -7.81 3.77
CA GLY A 151 9.73 -9.01 3.65
C GLY A 151 9.15 -9.20 2.25
N VAL A 152 8.52 -8.17 1.68
CA VAL A 152 7.93 -8.27 0.33
C VAL A 152 8.99 -8.49 -0.74
N VAL A 153 10.15 -7.83 -0.64
CA VAL A 153 11.25 -8.01 -1.59
C VAL A 153 11.80 -9.44 -1.52
N LEU A 154 12.09 -9.93 -0.31
CA LEU A 154 12.63 -11.28 -0.13
C LEU A 154 11.66 -12.36 -0.63
N ILE A 155 10.39 -12.30 -0.21
CA ILE A 155 9.38 -13.30 -0.60
C ILE A 155 9.19 -13.29 -2.11
N SER A 156 9.05 -12.10 -2.72
CA SER A 156 8.89 -11.98 -4.17
C SER A 156 10.12 -12.49 -4.92
N THR A 157 11.31 -12.17 -4.45
CA THR A 157 12.57 -12.64 -5.07
C THR A 157 12.67 -14.16 -5.02
N LEU A 158 12.39 -14.77 -3.86
CA LEU A 158 12.41 -16.23 -3.72
C LEU A 158 11.35 -16.90 -4.61
N PHE A 159 10.16 -16.30 -4.70
CA PHE A 159 9.11 -16.79 -5.58
C PHE A 159 9.53 -16.78 -7.05
N PHE A 160 10.05 -15.65 -7.55
CA PHE A 160 10.50 -15.55 -8.94
C PHE A 160 11.70 -16.45 -9.24
N LEU A 161 12.64 -16.59 -8.29
CA LEU A 161 13.77 -17.54 -8.45
C LEU A 161 13.27 -18.98 -8.54
N SER A 162 12.27 -19.36 -7.74
CA SER A 162 11.71 -20.72 -7.79
C SER A 162 11.06 -21.03 -9.15
N LEU A 163 10.47 -20.02 -9.81
CA LEU A 163 9.87 -20.18 -11.15
C LEU A 163 10.91 -20.30 -12.28
N ILE A 164 12.11 -19.76 -12.08
CA ILE A 164 13.20 -19.85 -13.09
C ILE A 164 13.86 -21.24 -13.05
N HIS A 165 13.77 -21.94 -11.92
CA HIS A 165 14.36 -23.27 -11.74
C HIS A 165 13.40 -24.44 -12.06
N ILE A 166 12.16 -24.16 -12.48
CA ILE A 166 11.19 -25.13 -12.99
C ILE A 166 11.12 -25.03 -14.51
#